data_b5b9a99a729d36d6f982d51be4aa68ca
#
_entry.id   b5b9a99a729d36d6f982d51be4aa68ca
#
_cell.length_a   1.000
_cell.length_b   1.000
_cell.length_c   1.000
_cell.angle_alpha   90.00
_cell.angle_beta   90.00
_cell.angle_gamma   90.00
#
_symmetry.space_group_name_H-M   'P 1'
#
loop_
_entity.id
_entity.type
_entity.pdbx_description
1 polymer ?
#
loop_
_entity_poly.entity_id
_entity_poly.type
_entity_poly.pdbx_seq_one_letter_code
_entity_poly.pdbx_strand_id
1 'polypeptide(L)'
;DPEAVGKVAKGTFTVFGGLADVVLVLFLAAYFAADPRSYRRGLLHLLPQSVRERAGQALDASGIALKKWLIGQLAAMVAVGVLTGIGLVLLGVPLAIPLAILMMLLDFVPVIGPFVAAIPGVLIAFSKSPELALYAALVYLGVQFVEGNIVMPLAQKWAVSVPPALSLLGIVAFGLVFGLIGVLFAMPLLVVTLVLVQKLYIERLDR
;
A
#
# COMPACT_ATOMS: atom_id res chain seq x y z
N ASP A 1 -32.57 -24.40 -9.99
CA ASP A 1 -33.05 -23.47 -8.95
C ASP A 1 -32.80 -22.02 -9.44
N PRO A 2 -33.85 -21.23 -9.75
CA PRO A 2 -33.70 -19.88 -10.32
C PRO A 2 -32.88 -18.91 -9.45
N GLU A 3 -32.90 -19.12 -8.13
CA GLU A 3 -32.11 -18.32 -7.19
C GLU A 3 -30.59 -18.59 -7.29
N ALA A 4 -30.23 -19.86 -7.53
CA ALA A 4 -28.81 -20.22 -7.70
C ALA A 4 -28.25 -19.62 -8.99
N VAL A 5 -29.01 -19.65 -10.07
CA VAL A 5 -28.64 -19.02 -11.35
C VAL A 5 -28.51 -17.50 -11.21
N GLY A 6 -29.42 -16.85 -10.47
CA GLY A 6 -29.36 -15.42 -10.19
C GLY A 6 -28.16 -15.00 -9.34
N LYS A 7 -27.76 -15.82 -8.35
CA LYS A 7 -26.56 -15.58 -7.52
C LYS A 7 -25.27 -15.76 -8.31
N VAL A 8 -25.19 -16.78 -9.17
CA VAL A 8 -24.05 -17.02 -10.04
C VAL A 8 -23.92 -15.88 -11.08
N ALA A 9 -25.03 -15.48 -11.71
CA ALA A 9 -25.02 -14.37 -12.64
C ALA A 9 -24.55 -13.07 -11.98
N LYS A 10 -25.10 -12.70 -10.81
CA LYS A 10 -24.64 -11.51 -10.05
C LYS A 10 -23.17 -11.60 -9.67
N GLY A 11 -22.69 -12.75 -9.19
CA GLY A 11 -21.28 -12.97 -8.87
C GLY A 11 -20.38 -12.79 -10.10
N THR A 12 -20.80 -13.33 -11.24
CA THR A 12 -20.08 -13.22 -12.51
C THR A 12 -20.00 -11.75 -12.98
N PHE A 13 -21.11 -11.02 -12.95
CA PHE A 13 -21.10 -9.58 -13.31
C PHE A 13 -20.24 -8.75 -12.36
N THR A 14 -20.19 -9.06 -11.07
CA THR A 14 -19.33 -8.37 -10.11
C THR A 14 -17.84 -8.62 -10.39
N VAL A 15 -17.47 -9.86 -10.73
CA VAL A 15 -16.08 -10.21 -11.07
C VAL A 15 -15.65 -9.57 -12.39
N PHE A 16 -16.48 -9.61 -13.43
CA PHE A 16 -16.20 -8.95 -14.70
C PHE A 16 -16.13 -7.43 -14.57
N GLY A 17 -17.02 -6.82 -13.77
CA GLY A 17 -16.95 -5.40 -13.44
C GLY A 17 -15.63 -5.04 -12.76
N GLY A 18 -15.23 -5.79 -11.72
CA GLY A 18 -13.96 -5.56 -11.04
C GLY A 18 -12.73 -5.73 -11.94
N LEU A 19 -12.74 -6.69 -12.87
CA LEU A 19 -11.67 -6.85 -13.86
C LEU A 19 -11.62 -5.66 -14.83
N ALA A 20 -12.77 -5.20 -15.31
CA ALA A 20 -12.85 -4.02 -16.19
C ALA A 20 -12.32 -2.76 -15.49
N ASP A 21 -12.64 -2.56 -14.21
CA ASP A 21 -12.14 -1.46 -13.40
C ASP A 21 -10.62 -1.52 -13.24
N VAL A 22 -10.06 -2.69 -12.96
CA VAL A 22 -8.59 -2.89 -12.87
C VAL A 22 -7.92 -2.58 -14.20
N VAL A 23 -8.45 -3.09 -15.32
CA VAL A 23 -7.92 -2.81 -16.66
C VAL A 23 -7.98 -1.32 -16.96
N LEU A 24 -9.10 -0.66 -16.67
CA LEU A 24 -9.26 0.78 -16.86
C LEU A 24 -8.23 1.58 -16.06
N VAL A 25 -8.06 1.23 -14.77
CA VAL A 25 -7.07 1.88 -13.89
C VAL A 25 -5.65 1.69 -14.41
N LEU A 26 -5.31 0.47 -14.87
CA LEU A 26 -3.98 0.21 -15.46
C LEU A 26 -3.77 0.99 -16.75
N PHE A 27 -4.77 1.09 -17.61
CA PHE A 27 -4.71 1.91 -18.82
C PHE A 27 -4.51 3.39 -18.48
N LEU A 28 -5.31 3.93 -17.58
CA LEU A 28 -5.16 5.32 -17.11
C LEU A 28 -3.78 5.56 -16.51
N ALA A 29 -3.31 4.64 -15.65
CA ALA A 29 -1.97 4.73 -15.07
C ALA A 29 -0.87 4.72 -16.14
N ALA A 30 -0.99 3.86 -17.15
CA ALA A 30 -0.06 3.81 -18.29
C ALA A 30 -0.07 5.12 -19.09
N TYR A 31 -1.24 5.69 -19.37
CA TYR A 31 -1.36 6.98 -20.05
C TYR A 31 -0.75 8.13 -19.26
N PHE A 32 -1.04 8.20 -17.94
CA PHE A 32 -0.43 9.21 -17.08
C PHE A 32 1.10 9.05 -16.96
N ALA A 33 1.58 7.81 -16.96
CA ALA A 33 3.01 7.51 -16.91
C ALA A 33 3.72 7.79 -18.25
N ALA A 34 3.02 7.69 -19.38
CA ALA A 34 3.60 7.93 -20.70
C ALA A 34 3.93 9.41 -20.96
N ASP A 35 3.10 10.35 -20.49
CA ASP A 35 3.35 11.78 -20.65
C ASP A 35 2.93 12.59 -19.41
N PRO A 36 3.64 12.44 -18.30
CA PRO A 36 3.32 13.14 -17.05
C PRO A 36 3.44 14.66 -17.18
N ARG A 37 4.27 15.15 -18.11
CA ARG A 37 4.48 16.59 -18.33
C ARG A 37 3.27 17.28 -18.95
N SER A 38 2.57 16.63 -19.87
CA SER A 38 1.36 17.18 -20.47
C SER A 38 0.23 17.26 -19.47
N TYR A 39 0.00 16.21 -18.69
CA TYR A 39 -1.02 16.23 -17.63
C TYR A 39 -0.72 17.29 -16.56
N ARG A 40 0.53 17.38 -16.12
CA ARG A 40 0.96 18.43 -15.20
C ARG A 40 0.69 19.82 -15.76
N ARG A 41 1.06 20.09 -17.02
CA ARG A 41 0.80 21.37 -17.69
C ARG A 41 -0.69 21.66 -17.78
N GLY A 42 -1.50 20.70 -18.22
CA GLY A 42 -2.94 20.82 -18.28
C GLY A 42 -3.55 21.20 -16.93
N LEU A 43 -3.16 20.50 -15.85
CA LEU A 43 -3.64 20.79 -14.51
C LEU A 43 -3.26 22.22 -14.05
N LEU A 44 -2.03 22.65 -14.32
CA LEU A 44 -1.58 23.98 -13.95
C LEU A 44 -2.28 25.09 -14.76
N HIS A 45 -2.70 24.82 -16.01
CA HIS A 45 -3.45 25.80 -16.80
C HIS A 45 -4.86 26.07 -16.25
N LEU A 46 -5.44 25.14 -15.53
CA LEU A 46 -6.75 25.32 -14.86
C LEU A 46 -6.68 26.26 -13.65
N LEU A 47 -5.47 26.55 -13.17
CA LEU A 47 -5.26 27.40 -12.01
C LEU A 47 -5.00 28.87 -12.41
N PRO A 48 -5.44 29.84 -11.60
CA PRO A 48 -5.09 31.25 -11.78
C PRO A 48 -3.58 31.46 -11.79
N GLN A 49 -3.10 32.45 -12.57
CA GLN A 49 -1.66 32.72 -12.72
C GLN A 49 -0.96 32.96 -11.38
N SER A 50 -1.65 33.61 -10.43
CA SER A 50 -1.11 33.94 -9.10
C SER A 50 -0.72 32.74 -8.24
N VAL A 51 -1.31 31.57 -8.47
CA VAL A 51 -1.03 30.34 -7.67
C VAL A 51 -0.33 29.24 -8.48
N ARG A 52 -0.20 29.43 -9.80
CA ARG A 52 0.28 28.41 -10.73
C ARG A 52 1.69 27.93 -10.41
N GLU A 53 2.59 28.85 -10.11
CA GLU A 53 3.99 28.52 -9.80
C GLU A 53 4.08 27.67 -8.52
N ARG A 54 3.38 28.08 -7.45
CA ARG A 54 3.33 27.32 -6.18
C ARG A 54 2.71 25.94 -6.36
N ALA A 55 1.60 25.87 -7.08
CA ALA A 55 0.97 24.59 -7.38
C ALA A 55 1.92 23.69 -8.18
N GLY A 56 2.69 24.24 -9.12
CA GLY A 56 3.73 23.52 -9.84
C GLY A 56 4.80 22.95 -8.92
N GLN A 57 5.33 23.75 -8.02
CA GLN A 57 6.31 23.32 -7.02
C GLN A 57 5.76 22.26 -6.07
N ALA A 58 4.50 22.41 -5.63
CA ALA A 58 3.83 21.45 -4.77
C ALA A 58 3.61 20.11 -5.48
N LEU A 59 3.21 20.09 -6.74
CA LEU A 59 3.06 18.88 -7.56
C LEU A 59 4.40 18.18 -7.77
N ASP A 60 5.45 18.91 -8.08
CA ASP A 60 6.79 18.35 -8.26
C ASP A 60 7.32 17.73 -6.96
N ALA A 61 7.16 18.45 -5.83
CA ALA A 61 7.52 17.94 -4.51
C ALA A 61 6.73 16.68 -4.15
N SER A 62 5.42 16.65 -4.45
CA SER A 62 4.56 15.47 -4.22
C SER A 62 5.02 14.26 -5.05
N GLY A 63 5.37 14.48 -6.32
CA GLY A 63 5.90 13.42 -7.19
C GLY A 63 7.22 12.84 -6.67
N ILE A 64 8.14 13.69 -6.21
CA ILE A 64 9.42 13.25 -5.62
C ILE A 64 9.17 12.49 -4.32
N ALA A 65 8.30 13.00 -3.46
CA ALA A 65 7.96 12.36 -2.19
C ALA A 65 7.31 10.98 -2.39
N LEU A 66 6.35 10.89 -3.32
CA LEU A 66 5.68 9.65 -3.67
C LEU A 66 6.66 8.61 -4.24
N LYS A 67 7.55 9.03 -5.14
CA LYS A 67 8.60 8.14 -5.69
C LYS A 67 9.51 7.59 -4.59
N LYS A 68 9.97 8.45 -3.68
CA LYS A 68 10.83 8.04 -2.57
C LYS A 68 10.11 7.09 -1.62
N TRP A 69 8.85 7.39 -1.29
CA TRP A 69 8.01 6.53 -0.46
C TRP A 69 7.83 5.16 -1.12
N LEU A 70 7.47 5.12 -2.41
CA LEU A 70 7.24 3.87 -3.14
C LEU A 70 8.51 2.98 -3.17
N ILE A 71 9.69 3.57 -3.42
CA ILE A 71 10.95 2.83 -3.39
C ILE A 71 11.21 2.27 -1.99
N GLY A 72 11.01 3.07 -0.94
CA GLY A 72 11.15 2.62 0.43
C GLY A 72 10.19 1.49 0.79
N GLN A 73 8.92 1.62 0.39
CA GLN A 73 7.89 0.60 0.61
C GLN A 73 8.22 -0.71 -0.12
N LEU A 74 8.60 -0.64 -1.40
CA LEU A 74 8.99 -1.84 -2.14
C LEU A 74 10.20 -2.55 -1.52
N ALA A 75 11.19 -1.78 -1.05
CA ALA A 75 12.33 -2.36 -0.34
C ALA A 75 11.91 -3.03 0.98
N ALA A 76 11.01 -2.40 1.75
CA ALA A 76 10.45 -2.98 2.96
C ALA A 76 9.69 -4.27 2.69
N MET A 77 8.79 -4.27 1.69
CA MET A 77 8.03 -5.45 1.27
C MET A 77 8.94 -6.63 0.92
N VAL A 78 10.02 -6.38 0.15
CA VAL A 78 11.00 -7.43 -0.18
C VAL A 78 11.71 -7.94 1.07
N ALA A 79 12.15 -7.05 1.94
CA ALA A 79 12.83 -7.43 3.19
C ALA A 79 11.92 -8.28 4.10
N VAL A 80 10.69 -7.85 4.30
CA VAL A 80 9.68 -8.55 5.12
C VAL A 80 9.32 -9.91 4.51
N GLY A 81 9.10 -9.96 3.20
CA GLY A 81 8.84 -11.22 2.49
C GLY A 81 10.00 -12.21 2.60
N VAL A 82 11.24 -11.76 2.40
CA VAL A 82 12.45 -12.60 2.53
C VAL A 82 12.61 -13.10 3.96
N LEU A 83 12.49 -12.23 4.97
CA LEU A 83 12.60 -12.63 6.37
C LEU A 83 11.53 -13.65 6.77
N THR A 84 10.29 -13.42 6.35
CA THR A 84 9.18 -14.37 6.57
C THR A 84 9.47 -15.70 5.87
N GLY A 85 9.92 -15.67 4.62
CA GLY A 85 10.25 -16.87 3.86
C GLY A 85 11.36 -17.69 4.52
N ILE A 86 12.43 -17.06 4.93
CA ILE A 86 13.52 -17.71 5.68
C ILE A 86 12.99 -18.35 6.95
N GLY A 87 12.25 -17.62 7.77
CA GLY A 87 11.70 -18.10 9.03
C GLY A 87 10.78 -19.32 8.83
N LEU A 88 9.83 -19.23 7.88
CA LEU A 88 8.90 -20.34 7.62
C LEU A 88 9.57 -21.58 6.98
N VAL A 89 10.57 -21.37 6.12
CA VAL A 89 11.35 -22.48 5.54
C VAL A 89 12.16 -23.20 6.61
N LEU A 90 12.85 -22.48 7.48
CA LEU A 90 13.62 -23.06 8.58
C LEU A 90 12.75 -23.87 9.56
N LEU A 91 11.50 -23.45 9.75
CA LEU A 91 10.53 -24.20 10.56
C LEU A 91 9.89 -25.38 9.82
N GLY A 92 10.12 -25.54 8.52
CA GLY A 92 9.47 -26.58 7.71
C GLY A 92 7.97 -26.38 7.51
N VAL A 93 7.50 -25.13 7.56
CA VAL A 93 6.09 -24.82 7.30
C VAL A 93 5.75 -25.11 5.83
N PRO A 94 4.66 -25.85 5.55
CA PRO A 94 4.24 -26.07 4.16
C PRO A 94 3.93 -24.75 3.45
N LEU A 95 4.19 -24.70 2.15
CA LEU A 95 3.94 -23.51 1.33
C LEU A 95 4.66 -22.24 1.83
N ALA A 96 5.82 -22.37 2.49
CA ALA A 96 6.57 -21.24 3.03
C ALA A 96 6.84 -20.14 2.00
N ILE A 97 7.24 -20.52 0.75
CA ILE A 97 7.51 -19.55 -0.31
C ILE A 97 6.23 -18.81 -0.77
N PRO A 98 5.12 -19.49 -1.12
CA PRO A 98 3.85 -18.80 -1.37
C PRO A 98 3.41 -17.87 -0.24
N LEU A 99 3.56 -18.29 1.01
CA LEU A 99 3.22 -17.48 2.19
C LEU A 99 4.12 -16.25 2.33
N ALA A 100 5.41 -16.38 2.03
CA ALA A 100 6.36 -15.28 1.99
C ALA A 100 6.01 -14.26 0.90
N ILE A 101 5.62 -14.74 -0.29
CA ILE A 101 5.16 -13.88 -1.40
C ILE A 101 3.85 -13.17 -1.01
N LEU A 102 2.93 -13.89 -0.38
CA LEU A 102 1.68 -13.31 0.12
C LEU A 102 1.95 -12.21 1.15
N MET A 103 2.86 -12.47 2.10
CA MET A 103 3.31 -11.47 3.07
C MET A 103 3.89 -10.25 2.38
N MET A 104 4.83 -10.45 1.44
CA MET A 104 5.44 -9.38 0.67
C MET A 104 4.39 -8.52 -0.05
N LEU A 105 3.41 -9.11 -0.71
CA LEU A 105 2.39 -8.38 -1.46
C LEU A 105 1.41 -7.63 -0.54
N LEU A 106 0.96 -8.27 0.53
CA LEU A 106 0.00 -7.67 1.45
C LEU A 106 0.62 -6.57 2.31
N ASP A 107 1.93 -6.61 2.54
CA ASP A 107 2.67 -5.57 3.27
C ASP A 107 2.65 -4.19 2.58
N PHE A 108 2.16 -4.12 1.34
CA PHE A 108 1.86 -2.84 0.69
C PHE A 108 0.88 -1.98 1.50
N VAL A 109 -0.02 -2.60 2.26
CA VAL A 109 -0.90 -1.93 3.22
C VAL A 109 -0.33 -2.08 4.63
N PRO A 110 0.38 -1.08 5.15
CA PRO A 110 1.02 -1.17 6.45
C PRO A 110 0.03 -1.53 7.56
N VAL A 111 0.48 -2.29 8.53
CA VAL A 111 -0.28 -2.78 9.69
C VAL A 111 -1.31 -3.85 9.31
N ILE A 112 -2.24 -3.59 8.41
CA ILE A 112 -3.32 -4.52 8.04
C ILE A 112 -2.76 -5.71 7.26
N GLY A 113 -1.90 -5.44 6.28
CA GLY A 113 -1.34 -6.45 5.37
C GLY A 113 -0.66 -7.60 6.08
N PRO A 114 0.32 -7.34 6.96
CA PRO A 114 1.02 -8.38 7.71
C PRO A 114 0.10 -9.24 8.57
N PHE A 115 -0.89 -8.65 9.25
CA PHE A 115 -1.86 -9.42 10.04
C PHE A 115 -2.71 -10.34 9.16
N VAL A 116 -3.19 -9.84 8.02
CA VAL A 116 -3.96 -10.66 7.06
C VAL A 116 -3.10 -11.77 6.47
N ALA A 117 -1.83 -11.49 6.16
CA ALA A 117 -0.89 -12.49 5.64
C ALA A 117 -0.54 -13.57 6.66
N ALA A 118 -0.48 -13.23 7.95
CA ALA A 118 -0.17 -14.19 9.02
C ALA A 118 -1.27 -15.26 9.19
N ILE A 119 -2.54 -14.90 8.96
CA ILE A 119 -3.67 -15.82 9.16
C ILE A 119 -3.49 -17.14 8.41
N PRO A 120 -3.37 -17.17 7.07
CA PRO A 120 -3.19 -18.42 6.34
C PRO A 120 -1.89 -19.13 6.73
N GLY A 121 -0.82 -18.40 7.01
CA GLY A 121 0.44 -18.98 7.42
C GLY A 121 0.35 -19.78 8.73
N VAL A 122 -0.27 -19.19 9.74
CA VAL A 122 -0.51 -19.84 11.04
C VAL A 122 -1.49 -21.01 10.89
N LEU A 123 -2.56 -20.86 10.11
CA LEU A 123 -3.53 -21.94 9.88
C LEU A 123 -2.90 -23.13 9.15
N ILE A 124 -2.05 -22.91 8.14
CA ILE A 124 -1.33 -23.98 7.45
C ILE A 124 -0.35 -24.66 8.39
N ALA A 125 0.37 -23.90 9.22
CA ALA A 125 1.24 -24.48 10.23
C ALA A 125 0.44 -25.30 11.26
N PHE A 126 -0.74 -24.82 11.68
CA PHE A 126 -1.63 -25.50 12.60
C PHE A 126 -2.13 -26.85 12.06
N SER A 127 -2.33 -26.98 10.75
CA SER A 127 -2.71 -28.24 10.13
C SER A 127 -1.66 -29.36 10.29
N LYS A 128 -0.42 -29.01 10.64
CA LYS A 128 0.67 -29.96 10.96
C LYS A 128 0.75 -30.25 12.44
N SER A 129 0.89 -29.19 13.24
CA SER A 129 0.85 -29.30 14.70
C SER A 129 0.58 -27.92 15.34
N PRO A 130 -0.02 -27.88 16.55
CA PRO A 130 -0.18 -26.66 17.31
C PRO A 130 1.14 -25.97 17.65
N GLU A 131 2.18 -26.75 17.88
CA GLU A 131 3.54 -26.23 18.18
C GLU A 131 4.12 -25.48 16.96
N LEU A 132 3.98 -26.04 15.77
CA LEU A 132 4.42 -25.39 14.54
C LEU A 132 3.66 -24.10 14.28
N ALA A 133 2.35 -24.07 14.59
CA ALA A 133 1.55 -22.85 14.50
C ALA A 133 2.06 -21.76 15.42
N LEU A 134 2.42 -22.12 16.66
CA LEU A 134 3.01 -21.17 17.62
C LEU A 134 4.32 -20.60 17.09
N TYR A 135 5.22 -21.46 16.60
CA TYR A 135 6.50 -21.00 16.03
C TYR A 135 6.29 -20.15 14.78
N ALA A 136 5.36 -20.50 13.91
CA ALA A 136 5.02 -19.67 12.75
C ALA A 136 4.49 -18.29 13.17
N ALA A 137 3.60 -18.22 14.17
CA ALA A 137 3.13 -16.97 14.73
C ALA A 137 4.28 -16.12 15.30
N LEU A 138 5.23 -16.75 16.01
CA LEU A 138 6.42 -16.06 16.52
C LEU A 138 7.32 -15.53 15.40
N VAL A 139 7.45 -16.25 14.28
CA VAL A 139 8.15 -15.75 13.07
C VAL A 139 7.46 -14.49 12.55
N TYR A 140 6.14 -14.51 12.35
CA TYR A 140 5.41 -13.32 11.87
C TYR A 140 5.56 -12.15 12.83
N LEU A 141 5.43 -12.36 14.15
CA LEU A 141 5.63 -11.31 15.15
C LEU A 141 7.06 -10.79 15.17
N GLY A 142 8.05 -11.68 15.06
CA GLY A 142 9.47 -11.31 15.01
C GLY A 142 9.79 -10.49 13.75
N VAL A 143 9.27 -10.89 12.60
CA VAL A 143 9.42 -10.12 11.36
C VAL A 143 8.77 -8.75 11.49
N GLN A 144 7.56 -8.66 12.08
CA GLN A 144 6.88 -7.40 12.33
C GLN A 144 7.66 -6.49 13.27
N PHE A 145 8.30 -7.07 14.29
CA PHE A 145 9.17 -6.32 15.19
C PHE A 145 10.41 -5.77 14.45
N VAL A 146 11.06 -6.58 13.61
CA VAL A 146 12.20 -6.17 12.78
C VAL A 146 11.77 -5.09 11.79
N GLU A 147 10.61 -5.26 11.14
CA GLU A 147 10.06 -4.26 10.24
C GLU A 147 9.89 -2.90 10.93
N GLY A 148 9.17 -2.85 12.04
CA GLY A 148 8.87 -1.60 12.74
C GLY A 148 10.11 -0.91 13.33
N ASN A 149 11.11 -1.67 13.79
CA ASN A 149 12.27 -1.12 14.51
C ASN A 149 13.52 -0.93 13.62
N ILE A 150 13.62 -1.64 12.50
CA ILE A 150 14.81 -1.60 11.64
C ILE A 150 14.44 -1.20 10.21
N VAL A 151 13.53 -1.93 9.56
CA VAL A 151 13.23 -1.76 8.13
C VAL A 151 12.56 -0.41 7.89
N MET A 152 11.50 -0.10 8.65
CA MET A 152 10.76 1.15 8.51
C MET A 152 11.61 2.40 8.80
N PRO A 153 12.39 2.49 9.89
CA PRO A 153 13.29 3.62 10.10
C PRO A 153 14.33 3.80 8.99
N LEU A 154 14.83 2.71 8.41
CA LEU A 154 15.75 2.76 7.29
C LEU A 154 15.07 3.27 6.01
N ALA A 155 13.87 2.77 5.70
CA ALA A 155 13.08 3.20 4.56
C ALA A 155 12.67 4.69 4.67
N GLN A 156 12.30 5.13 5.87
CA GLN A 156 11.88 6.52 6.13
C GLN A 156 13.02 7.55 6.08
N LYS A 157 14.29 7.15 6.24
CA LYS A 157 15.42 8.06 6.03
C LYS A 157 15.46 8.67 4.62
N TRP A 158 14.88 7.98 3.65
CA TRP A 158 14.87 8.38 2.23
C TRP A 158 13.51 8.91 1.77
N ALA A 159 12.45 8.67 2.54
CA ALA A 159 11.08 9.00 2.22
C ALA A 159 10.51 10.04 3.19
N VAL A 160 9.32 10.56 2.88
CA VAL A 160 8.55 11.38 3.82
C VAL A 160 8.08 10.48 4.96
N SER A 161 8.47 10.81 6.18
CA SER A 161 8.02 10.11 7.37
C SER A 161 6.56 10.49 7.65
N VAL A 162 5.67 9.50 7.58
CA VAL A 162 4.27 9.66 7.96
C VAL A 162 4.10 9.11 9.39
N PRO A 163 3.64 9.92 10.35
CA PRO A 163 3.38 9.44 11.69
C PRO A 163 2.38 8.26 11.68
N PRO A 164 2.60 7.20 12.49
CA PRO A 164 1.74 6.02 12.50
C PRO A 164 0.25 6.33 12.73
N ALA A 165 -0.05 7.30 13.59
CA ALA A 165 -1.42 7.73 13.84
C ALA A 165 -2.09 8.29 12.58
N LEU A 166 -1.36 9.10 11.79
CA LEU A 166 -1.88 9.63 10.51
C LEU A 166 -2.04 8.53 9.47
N SER A 167 -1.15 7.53 9.46
CA SER A 167 -1.28 6.37 8.57
C SER A 167 -2.57 5.61 8.85
N LEU A 168 -2.86 5.31 10.12
CA LEU A 168 -4.10 4.64 10.52
C LEU A 168 -5.34 5.48 10.19
N LEU A 169 -5.32 6.78 10.51
CA LEU A 169 -6.41 7.68 10.17
C LEU A 169 -6.64 7.77 8.66
N GLY A 170 -5.57 7.82 7.88
CA GLY A 170 -5.63 7.82 6.41
C GLY A 170 -6.26 6.54 5.88
N ILE A 171 -5.82 5.37 6.38
CA ILE A 171 -6.40 4.08 5.98
C ILE A 171 -7.89 4.02 6.27
N VAL A 172 -8.31 4.45 7.47
CA VAL A 172 -9.74 4.48 7.85
C VAL A 172 -10.51 5.49 7.00
N ALA A 173 -10.02 6.71 6.86
CA ALA A 173 -10.71 7.78 6.13
C ALA A 173 -10.87 7.42 4.64
N PHE A 174 -9.79 7.03 3.97
CA PHE A 174 -9.85 6.65 2.55
C PHE A 174 -10.60 5.32 2.36
N GLY A 175 -10.51 4.39 3.32
CA GLY A 175 -11.28 3.16 3.31
C GLY A 175 -12.79 3.39 3.41
N LEU A 176 -13.25 4.33 4.24
CA LEU A 176 -14.67 4.69 4.35
C LEU A 176 -15.20 5.36 3.08
N VAL A 177 -14.39 6.18 2.42
CA VAL A 177 -14.81 6.92 1.21
C VAL A 177 -14.73 6.07 -0.04
N PHE A 178 -13.65 5.30 -0.23
CA PHE A 178 -13.35 4.59 -1.47
C PHE A 178 -13.32 3.06 -1.31
N GLY A 179 -13.71 2.53 -0.14
CA GLY A 179 -13.70 1.08 0.12
C GLY A 179 -12.29 0.49 0.07
N LEU A 180 -12.18 -0.75 -0.42
CA LEU A 180 -10.91 -1.49 -0.48
C LEU A 180 -9.84 -0.77 -1.31
N ILE A 181 -10.22 -0.11 -2.39
CA ILE A 181 -9.31 0.70 -3.22
C ILE A 181 -8.74 1.86 -2.39
N GLY A 182 -9.58 2.51 -1.58
CA GLY A 182 -9.14 3.55 -0.65
C GLY A 182 -8.13 3.07 0.38
N VAL A 183 -8.30 1.87 0.92
CA VAL A 183 -7.34 1.25 1.84
C VAL A 183 -6.00 0.99 1.13
N LEU A 184 -6.01 0.44 -0.08
CA LEU A 184 -4.81 0.15 -0.86
C LEU A 184 -4.01 1.43 -1.19
N PHE A 185 -4.70 2.49 -1.59
CA PHE A 185 -4.06 3.75 -1.97
C PHE A 185 -3.98 4.77 -0.83
N ALA A 186 -4.35 4.42 0.40
CA ALA A 186 -4.36 5.32 1.54
C ALA A 186 -2.99 5.98 1.77
N MET A 187 -1.92 5.21 1.77
CA MET A 187 -0.56 5.73 2.01
C MET A 187 -0.05 6.63 0.88
N PRO A 188 -0.12 6.24 -0.41
CA PRO A 188 0.17 7.14 -1.51
C PRO A 188 -0.59 8.46 -1.46
N LEU A 189 -1.91 8.40 -1.21
CA LEU A 189 -2.76 9.59 -1.11
C LEU A 189 -2.38 10.47 0.09
N LEU A 190 -2.07 9.83 1.22
CA LEU A 190 -1.66 10.54 2.42
C LEU A 190 -0.32 11.27 2.23
N VAL A 191 0.68 10.63 1.62
CA VAL A 191 1.97 11.24 1.29
C VAL A 191 1.77 12.48 0.41
N VAL A 192 0.98 12.36 -0.66
CA VAL A 192 0.67 13.48 -1.54
C VAL A 192 -0.06 14.59 -0.79
N THR A 193 -1.08 14.25 0.00
CA THR A 193 -1.86 15.22 0.78
C THR A 193 -0.98 15.98 1.77
N LEU A 194 -0.12 15.30 2.50
CA LEU A 194 0.80 15.94 3.46
C LEU A 194 1.75 16.91 2.77
N VAL A 195 2.33 16.54 1.64
CA VAL A 195 3.24 17.43 0.89
C VAL A 195 2.49 18.63 0.32
N LEU A 196 1.28 18.42 -0.20
CA LEU A 196 0.45 19.52 -0.69
C LEU A 196 0.09 20.49 0.43
N VAL A 197 -0.33 19.99 1.60
CA VAL A 197 -0.63 20.84 2.77
C VAL A 197 0.62 21.60 3.22
N GLN A 198 1.75 20.94 3.30
CA GLN A 198 3.01 21.57 3.68
C GLN A 198 3.39 22.70 2.71
N LYS A 199 3.36 22.44 1.42
CA LYS A 199 3.80 23.40 0.38
C LYS A 199 2.81 24.54 0.14
N LEU A 200 1.51 24.24 0.18
CA LEU A 200 0.50 25.25 -0.17
C LEU A 200 0.00 26.04 1.03
N TYR A 201 0.01 25.43 2.22
CA TYR A 201 -0.56 26.03 3.42
C TYR A 201 0.50 26.43 4.45
N ILE A 202 1.32 25.49 4.94
CA ILE A 202 2.25 25.76 6.05
C ILE A 202 3.33 26.75 5.62
N GLU A 203 4.01 26.53 4.50
CA GLU A 203 5.05 27.47 4.00
C GLU A 203 4.52 28.86 3.63
N ARG A 204 3.18 29.04 3.62
CA ARG A 204 2.56 30.34 3.45
C ARG A 204 2.44 31.10 4.76
N LEU A 205 2.30 30.40 5.89
CA LEU A 205 2.15 30.99 7.22
C LEU A 205 3.49 31.45 7.78
N ASP A 206 4.59 30.84 7.31
CA ASP A 206 5.96 31.15 7.77
C ASP A 206 6.62 32.30 6.98
N ARG A 207 5.88 32.93 6.04
CA ARG A 207 6.30 34.13 5.28
C ARG A 207 5.53 35.36 5.67
#